data_f3ddaa6b0a111d3e52a20436b9f52f87
#
_entry.id   f3ddaa6b0a111d3e52a20436b9f52f87
#
_cell.length_a   1.000
_cell.length_b   1.000
_cell.length_c   1.000
_cell.angle_alpha   90.00
_cell.angle_beta   90.00
_cell.angle_gamma   90.00
#
_symmetry.space_group_name_H-M   'P 1'
#
loop_
_entity.id
_entity.type
_entity.pdbx_description
1 polymer ?
#
loop_
_entity_poly.entity_id
_entity_poly.type
_entity_poly.pdbx_seq_one_letter_code
_entity_poly.pdbx_strand_id
1 'polypeptide(L)'
;DLDHISGLLEILESYRRTWDGRNADGITIEKIFLPYRREKTELYQRAEKLAGQNKIEVYYIEKGQKVTEKEMEIVCLAPERKNLSGEENSDSMVLSVKYGDFTALLTGDLEGNGEKILVDSGILKAIDFLKVAHHGSEFSTTEEFLRQTKPELAVISCAEKNRYGHPHEALLS
;
A
#
# COMPACT_ATOMS: atom_id res chain seq x y z
N ASP A 1 2.40 9.54 -3.24
CA ASP A 1 2.99 10.79 -2.78
C ASP A 1 4.25 10.57 -1.93
N LEU A 2 4.81 11.64 -1.36
CA LEU A 2 6.14 11.62 -0.74
C LEU A 2 6.15 10.86 0.59
N ASP A 3 5.11 10.96 1.40
CA ASP A 3 5.03 10.33 2.73
C ASP A 3 4.93 8.81 2.67
N HIS A 4 4.56 8.25 1.53
CA HIS A 4 4.54 6.80 1.30
C HIS A 4 5.81 6.27 0.62
N ILE A 5 6.45 7.04 -0.26
CA ILE A 5 7.58 6.57 -1.05
C ILE A 5 8.95 7.03 -0.50
N SER A 6 8.98 8.05 0.38
CA SER A 6 10.25 8.56 0.92
C SER A 6 11.10 7.51 1.61
N GLY A 7 10.48 6.67 2.45
CA GLY A 7 11.19 5.58 3.11
C GLY A 7 11.82 4.59 2.13
N LEU A 8 11.10 4.25 1.04
CA LEU A 8 11.66 3.42 -0.03
C LEU A 8 12.87 4.10 -0.70
N LEU A 9 12.77 5.41 -0.98
CA LEU A 9 13.87 6.15 -1.60
C LEU A 9 15.10 6.19 -0.69
N GLU A 10 14.93 6.45 0.61
CA GLU A 10 16.02 6.43 1.60
C GLU A 10 16.69 5.05 1.68
N ILE A 11 15.89 3.98 1.73
CA ILE A 11 16.41 2.61 1.69
C ILE A 11 17.24 2.38 0.43
N LEU A 12 16.72 2.76 -0.75
CA LEU A 12 17.40 2.56 -2.02
C LEU A 12 18.67 3.42 -2.17
N GLU A 13 18.70 4.63 -1.62
CA GLU A 13 19.88 5.51 -1.62
C GLU A 13 20.99 4.98 -0.71
N SER A 14 20.62 4.43 0.44
CA SER A 14 21.57 3.81 1.38
C SER A 14 21.95 2.37 1.00
N TYR A 15 21.19 1.74 0.09
CA TYR A 15 21.37 0.35 -0.30
C TYR A 15 22.68 0.16 -1.05
N ARG A 16 23.69 -0.32 -0.33
CA ARG A 16 24.99 -0.70 -0.94
C ARG A 16 25.11 -2.19 -0.89
N ARG A 17 25.04 -2.83 -2.07
CA ARG A 17 25.31 -4.25 -2.19
C ARG A 17 26.78 -4.52 -1.88
N THR A 18 27.04 -5.40 -0.92
CA THR A 18 28.34 -6.00 -0.71
C THR A 18 28.63 -7.03 -1.81
N TRP A 19 29.83 -7.55 -1.86
CA TRP A 19 30.25 -8.55 -2.85
C TRP A 19 29.39 -9.84 -2.81
N ASP A 20 28.74 -10.15 -1.68
CA ASP A 20 27.82 -11.29 -1.51
C ASP A 20 26.36 -10.96 -1.87
N GLY A 21 26.10 -9.75 -2.37
CA GLY A 21 24.79 -9.32 -2.85
C GLY A 21 23.85 -8.77 -1.79
N ARG A 22 24.28 -8.65 -0.52
CA ARG A 22 23.49 -8.07 0.57
C ARG A 22 23.85 -6.61 0.77
N ASN A 23 23.02 -5.85 1.48
CA ASN A 23 23.42 -4.53 1.98
C ASN A 23 24.27 -4.68 3.26
N ALA A 24 24.79 -3.55 3.76
CA ALA A 24 25.60 -3.52 4.98
C ALA A 24 24.89 -4.12 6.21
N ASP A 25 23.55 -4.10 6.24
CA ASP A 25 22.71 -4.63 7.31
C ASP A 25 22.29 -6.08 7.09
N GLY A 26 22.78 -6.73 6.05
CA GLY A 26 22.48 -8.13 5.72
C GLY A 26 21.11 -8.34 5.04
N ILE A 27 20.40 -7.27 4.70
CA ILE A 27 19.10 -7.35 4.00
C ILE A 27 19.34 -7.44 2.49
N THR A 28 18.61 -8.31 1.82
CA THR A 28 18.59 -8.39 0.35
C THR A 28 17.22 -7.93 -0.14
N ILE A 29 17.21 -6.94 -1.04
CA ILE A 29 16.02 -6.54 -1.78
C ILE A 29 16.17 -7.08 -3.20
N GLU A 30 15.32 -7.99 -3.59
CA GLU A 30 15.33 -8.58 -4.92
C GLU A 30 14.35 -7.87 -5.85
N LYS A 31 13.18 -7.51 -5.33
CA LYS A 31 12.07 -6.97 -6.10
C LYS A 31 11.35 -5.86 -5.34
N ILE A 32 10.85 -4.90 -6.10
CA ILE A 32 9.98 -3.83 -5.62
C ILE A 32 8.68 -3.90 -6.40
N PHE A 33 7.56 -3.82 -5.70
CA PHE A 33 6.23 -3.76 -6.31
C PHE A 33 5.64 -2.38 -6.08
N LEU A 34 5.31 -1.69 -7.17
CA LEU A 34 4.65 -0.38 -7.16
C LEU A 34 3.25 -0.51 -7.76
N PRO A 35 2.27 0.32 -7.36
CA PRO A 35 0.97 0.31 -8.00
C PRO A 35 1.06 0.75 -9.46
N TYR A 36 0.28 0.10 -10.32
CA TYR A 36 0.18 0.55 -11.72
C TYR A 36 -0.38 1.98 -11.77
N ARG A 37 0.24 2.82 -12.60
CA ARG A 37 -0.19 4.19 -12.90
C ARG A 37 -0.07 4.46 -14.40
N ARG A 38 -0.96 5.32 -14.94
CA ARG A 38 -0.88 5.73 -16.36
C ARG A 38 0.35 6.57 -16.64
N GLU A 39 0.67 7.47 -15.72
CA GLU A 39 1.83 8.34 -15.80
C GLU A 39 2.70 8.16 -14.57
N LYS A 40 4.01 8.15 -14.77
CA LYS A 40 4.98 8.01 -13.69
C LYS A 40 5.38 9.40 -13.20
N THR A 41 5.16 9.65 -11.92
CA THR A 41 5.67 10.86 -11.26
C THR A 41 7.19 10.83 -11.18
N GLU A 42 7.79 11.98 -10.90
CA GLU A 42 9.25 12.08 -10.67
C GLU A 42 9.73 11.15 -9.54
N LEU A 43 8.91 10.95 -8.50
CA LEU A 43 9.22 10.03 -7.41
C LEU A 43 9.32 8.58 -7.87
N TYR A 44 8.41 8.15 -8.75
CA TYR A 44 8.46 6.81 -9.35
C TYR A 44 9.70 6.63 -10.23
N GLN A 45 9.99 7.63 -11.07
CA GLN A 45 11.19 7.60 -11.94
C GLN A 45 12.48 7.56 -11.10
N ARG A 46 12.53 8.30 -9.96
CA ARG A 46 13.65 8.26 -9.03
C ARG A 46 13.78 6.88 -8.38
N ALA A 47 12.69 6.28 -7.92
CA ALA A 47 12.69 4.93 -7.36
C ALA A 47 13.19 3.89 -8.37
N GLU A 48 12.71 3.92 -9.63
CA GLU A 48 13.19 3.05 -10.71
C GLU A 48 14.69 3.22 -10.98
N LYS A 49 15.15 4.47 -11.03
CA LYS A 49 16.58 4.78 -11.26
C LYS A 49 17.46 4.20 -10.15
N LEU A 50 17.06 4.42 -8.88
CA LEU A 50 17.80 3.92 -7.72
C LEU A 50 17.77 2.38 -7.65
N ALA A 51 16.62 1.78 -7.92
CA ALA A 51 16.49 0.33 -7.99
C ALA A 51 17.40 -0.27 -9.08
N GLY A 52 17.41 0.34 -10.28
CA GLY A 52 18.27 -0.08 -11.39
C GLY A 52 19.76 0.03 -11.06
N GLN A 53 20.20 1.08 -10.37
CA GLN A 53 21.57 1.24 -9.89
C GLN A 53 21.99 0.10 -8.93
N ASN A 54 21.04 -0.41 -8.16
CA ASN A 54 21.22 -1.50 -7.21
C ASN A 54 20.88 -2.89 -7.79
N LYS A 55 20.56 -2.99 -9.09
CA LYS A 55 20.14 -4.21 -9.77
C LYS A 55 18.90 -4.87 -9.12
N ILE A 56 17.98 -4.05 -8.63
CA ILE A 56 16.70 -4.47 -8.05
C ILE A 56 15.64 -4.35 -9.14
N GLU A 57 14.84 -5.39 -9.31
CA GLU A 57 13.75 -5.40 -10.29
C GLU A 57 12.54 -4.63 -9.76
N VAL A 58 11.91 -3.81 -10.61
CA VAL A 58 10.68 -3.07 -10.27
C VAL A 58 9.53 -3.61 -11.11
N TYR A 59 8.47 -4.00 -10.43
CA TYR A 59 7.22 -4.49 -11.02
C TYR A 59 6.08 -3.54 -10.71
N TYR A 60 5.19 -3.35 -11.68
CA TYR A 60 3.95 -2.61 -11.49
C TYR A 60 2.80 -3.60 -11.36
N ILE A 61 2.09 -3.52 -10.23
CA ILE A 61 0.99 -4.44 -9.93
C ILE A 61 -0.37 -3.74 -9.96
N GLU A 62 -1.38 -4.50 -10.30
CA GLU A 62 -2.77 -4.08 -10.36
C GLU A 62 -3.70 -5.17 -9.79
N LYS A 63 -4.97 -4.82 -9.64
CA LYS A 63 -6.02 -5.72 -9.13
C LYS A 63 -5.96 -7.11 -9.73
N GLY A 64 -6.01 -8.11 -8.85
CA GLY A 64 -6.01 -9.54 -9.19
C GLY A 64 -4.62 -10.16 -9.29
N GLN A 65 -3.56 -9.36 -9.36
CA GLN A 65 -2.21 -9.90 -9.35
C GLN A 65 -1.80 -10.29 -7.93
N LYS A 66 -0.98 -11.33 -7.82
CA LYS A 66 -0.50 -11.80 -6.53
C LYS A 66 0.98 -12.14 -6.52
N VAL A 67 1.55 -12.02 -5.34
CA VAL A 67 2.92 -12.42 -5.01
C VAL A 67 2.81 -13.49 -3.94
N THR A 68 3.54 -14.59 -4.12
CA THR A 68 3.60 -15.68 -3.13
C THR A 68 5.05 -15.89 -2.72
N GLU A 69 5.30 -15.92 -1.43
CA GLU A 69 6.59 -16.25 -0.85
C GLU A 69 6.38 -17.22 0.31
N LYS A 70 6.77 -18.48 0.11
CA LYS A 70 6.52 -19.59 1.08
C LYS A 70 5.03 -19.69 1.44
N GLU A 71 4.69 -19.46 2.70
CA GLU A 71 3.32 -19.51 3.21
C GLU A 71 2.58 -18.16 3.13
N MET A 72 3.28 -17.10 2.69
CA MET A 72 2.71 -15.78 2.55
C MET A 72 2.15 -15.58 1.14
N GLU A 73 0.90 -15.13 1.06
CA GLU A 73 0.25 -14.69 -0.15
C GLU A 73 -0.13 -13.21 -0.03
N ILE A 74 0.26 -12.40 -1.00
CA ILE A 74 -0.12 -11.00 -1.11
C ILE A 74 -0.91 -10.83 -2.39
N VAL A 75 -2.15 -10.35 -2.27
CA VAL A 75 -3.04 -10.10 -3.42
C VAL A 75 -3.28 -8.60 -3.54
N CYS A 76 -3.05 -8.04 -4.71
CA CYS A 76 -3.42 -6.66 -5.02
C CYS A 76 -4.93 -6.58 -5.30
N LEU A 77 -5.65 -5.83 -4.47
CA LEU A 77 -7.10 -5.62 -4.61
C LEU A 77 -7.44 -4.34 -5.37
N ALA A 78 -6.55 -3.35 -5.37
CA ALA A 78 -6.60 -2.09 -6.10
C ALA A 78 -5.17 -1.56 -6.35
N PRO A 79 -4.94 -0.69 -7.35
CA PRO A 79 -5.91 -0.18 -8.31
C PRO A 79 -6.23 -1.17 -9.44
N GLU A 80 -7.30 -0.90 -10.18
CA GLU A 80 -7.62 -1.63 -11.41
C GLU A 80 -7.33 -0.73 -12.61
N ARG A 81 -6.45 -1.17 -13.53
CA ARG A 81 -5.94 -0.36 -14.65
C ARG A 81 -7.03 0.33 -15.48
N LYS A 82 -8.14 -0.37 -15.73
CA LYS A 82 -9.26 0.18 -16.52
C LYS A 82 -10.06 1.25 -15.79
N ASN A 83 -9.99 1.29 -14.44
CA ASN A 83 -10.80 2.13 -13.57
C ASN A 83 -9.98 3.23 -12.89
N LEU A 84 -8.75 3.49 -13.34
CA LEU A 84 -7.93 4.55 -12.77
C LEU A 84 -8.62 5.91 -12.94
N SER A 85 -8.80 6.60 -11.82
CA SER A 85 -9.38 7.94 -11.74
C SER A 85 -8.40 9.04 -12.15
N GLY A 86 -7.11 8.81 -11.92
CA GLY A 86 -6.04 9.81 -11.99
C GLY A 86 -5.86 10.57 -10.69
N GLU A 87 -6.69 10.31 -9.68
CA GLU A 87 -6.55 10.86 -8.33
C GLU A 87 -5.65 9.94 -7.52
N GLU A 88 -4.60 10.49 -6.90
CA GLU A 88 -3.56 9.69 -6.25
C GLU A 88 -4.12 8.77 -5.17
N ASN A 89 -4.99 9.28 -4.31
CA ASN A 89 -5.55 8.53 -3.19
C ASN A 89 -6.58 7.49 -3.65
N SER A 90 -7.48 7.87 -4.56
CA SER A 90 -8.46 6.91 -5.13
C SER A 90 -7.78 5.75 -5.88
N ASP A 91 -6.61 5.99 -6.45
CA ASP A 91 -5.81 4.98 -7.15
C ASP A 91 -4.74 4.32 -6.25
N SER A 92 -4.91 4.35 -4.93
CA SER A 92 -4.00 3.75 -3.97
C SER A 92 -3.90 2.23 -4.11
N MET A 93 -2.71 1.71 -3.80
CA MET A 93 -2.47 0.27 -3.75
C MET A 93 -3.08 -0.34 -2.49
N VAL A 94 -4.00 -1.26 -2.68
CA VAL A 94 -4.59 -2.04 -1.59
C VAL A 94 -4.11 -3.47 -1.68
N LEU A 95 -3.51 -3.95 -0.59
CA LEU A 95 -2.94 -5.28 -0.50
C LEU A 95 -3.65 -6.10 0.57
N SER A 96 -4.15 -7.27 0.19
CA SER A 96 -4.55 -8.32 1.12
C SER A 96 -3.35 -9.23 1.33
N VAL A 97 -2.92 -9.37 2.58
CA VAL A 97 -1.80 -10.23 2.98
C VAL A 97 -2.35 -11.39 3.79
N LYS A 98 -2.00 -12.61 3.40
CA LYS A 98 -2.36 -13.83 4.14
C LYS A 98 -1.09 -14.59 4.52
N TYR A 99 -1.01 -14.99 5.79
CA TYR A 99 0.03 -15.87 6.30
C TYR A 99 -0.59 -16.89 7.26
N GLY A 100 -0.62 -18.15 6.84
CA GLY A 100 -1.40 -19.16 7.56
C GLY A 100 -2.88 -18.79 7.64
N ASP A 101 -3.40 -18.69 8.86
CA ASP A 101 -4.78 -18.25 9.11
C ASP A 101 -4.91 -16.73 9.32
N PHE A 102 -3.80 -16.02 9.52
CA PHE A 102 -3.79 -14.57 9.71
C PHE A 102 -3.98 -13.82 8.39
N THR A 103 -4.83 -12.81 8.44
CA THR A 103 -5.14 -11.94 7.29
C THR A 103 -5.00 -10.47 7.65
N ALA A 104 -4.30 -9.73 6.80
CA ALA A 104 -4.15 -8.27 6.94
C ALA A 104 -4.59 -7.55 5.67
N LEU A 105 -5.13 -6.35 5.84
CA LEU A 105 -5.46 -5.44 4.74
C LEU A 105 -4.67 -4.14 4.90
N LEU A 106 -3.84 -3.84 3.91
CA LEU A 106 -3.04 -2.63 3.81
C LEU A 106 -3.66 -1.75 2.73
N THR A 107 -4.21 -0.61 3.11
CA THR A 107 -5.10 0.20 2.26
C THR A 107 -4.44 1.40 1.61
N GLY A 108 -3.16 1.70 1.96
CA GLY A 108 -2.53 2.95 1.53
C GLY A 108 -3.36 4.16 1.99
N ASP A 109 -3.57 5.08 1.07
CA ASP A 109 -4.42 6.27 1.26
C ASP A 109 -5.72 6.19 0.47
N LEU A 110 -6.22 4.96 0.29
CA LEU A 110 -7.47 4.73 -0.44
C LEU A 110 -8.62 5.58 0.14
N GLU A 111 -9.29 6.32 -0.71
CA GLU A 111 -10.45 7.14 -0.33
C GLU A 111 -11.43 7.35 -1.49
N GLY A 112 -12.57 7.93 -1.17
CA GLY A 112 -13.54 8.42 -2.14
C GLY A 112 -14.01 7.34 -3.10
N ASN A 113 -13.87 7.63 -4.41
CA ASN A 113 -14.35 6.73 -5.45
C ASN A 113 -13.58 5.41 -5.50
N GLY A 114 -12.28 5.41 -5.16
CA GLY A 114 -11.47 4.20 -5.12
C GLY A 114 -11.97 3.21 -4.06
N GLU A 115 -12.29 3.69 -2.87
CA GLU A 115 -12.87 2.88 -1.81
C GLU A 115 -14.26 2.36 -2.20
N LYS A 116 -15.09 3.24 -2.77
CA LYS A 116 -16.42 2.84 -3.24
C LYS A 116 -16.36 1.71 -4.26
N ILE A 117 -15.47 1.79 -5.24
CA ILE A 117 -15.26 0.72 -6.24
C ILE A 117 -14.85 -0.59 -5.55
N LEU A 118 -13.97 -0.51 -4.55
CA LEU A 118 -13.50 -1.69 -3.82
C LEU A 118 -14.64 -2.33 -3.02
N VAL A 119 -15.43 -1.54 -2.31
CA VAL A 119 -16.61 -1.97 -1.54
C VAL A 119 -17.66 -2.61 -2.45
N ASP A 120 -18.01 -1.94 -3.55
CA ASP A 120 -19.02 -2.41 -4.52
C ASP A 120 -18.58 -3.70 -5.25
N SER A 121 -17.29 -3.98 -5.29
CA SER A 121 -16.76 -5.19 -5.94
C SER A 121 -17.12 -6.48 -5.22
N GLY A 122 -17.47 -6.42 -3.93
CA GLY A 122 -17.81 -7.59 -3.11
C GLY A 122 -16.64 -8.53 -2.82
N ILE A 123 -15.40 -8.10 -3.04
CA ILE A 123 -14.21 -8.95 -2.79
C ILE A 123 -13.67 -8.82 -1.36
N LEU A 124 -14.10 -7.81 -0.61
CA LEU A 124 -13.71 -7.62 0.78
C LEU A 124 -14.28 -8.77 1.65
N LYS A 125 -13.50 -9.15 2.65
CA LYS A 125 -13.85 -10.22 3.61
C LYS A 125 -13.43 -9.80 5.01
N ALA A 126 -13.91 -10.49 6.01
CA ALA A 126 -13.43 -10.33 7.38
C ALA A 126 -11.91 -10.58 7.44
N ILE A 127 -11.23 -9.79 8.24
CA ILE A 127 -9.77 -9.77 8.38
C ILE A 127 -9.37 -9.61 9.86
N ASP A 128 -8.16 -10.04 10.20
CA ASP A 128 -7.63 -9.89 11.56
C ASP A 128 -7.05 -8.50 11.77
N PHE A 129 -6.38 -7.94 10.76
CA PHE A 129 -5.66 -6.68 10.85
C PHE A 129 -6.00 -5.71 9.72
N LEU A 130 -6.30 -4.46 10.06
CA LEU A 130 -6.51 -3.35 9.14
C LEU A 130 -5.48 -2.23 9.39
N LYS A 131 -4.68 -1.88 8.39
CA LYS A 131 -4.10 -0.53 8.34
C LYS A 131 -5.19 0.41 7.82
N VAL A 132 -5.67 1.30 8.67
CA VAL A 132 -6.70 2.30 8.31
C VAL A 132 -6.19 3.20 7.19
N ALA A 133 -7.04 3.45 6.22
CA ALA A 133 -6.69 4.23 5.03
C ALA A 133 -6.46 5.71 5.36
N HIS A 134 -5.61 6.34 4.58
CA HIS A 134 -5.35 7.77 4.55
C HIS A 134 -5.25 8.41 5.94
N HIS A 135 -4.44 7.80 6.81
CA HIS A 135 -4.15 8.27 8.16
C HIS A 135 -5.39 8.52 9.04
N GLY A 136 -6.52 7.93 8.67
CA GLY A 136 -7.82 8.16 9.33
C GLY A 136 -8.55 9.39 8.82
N SER A 137 -8.46 9.70 7.52
CA SER A 137 -9.24 10.74 6.84
C SER A 137 -10.75 10.47 6.96
N GLU A 138 -11.56 11.54 7.04
CA GLU A 138 -13.02 11.45 7.01
C GLU A 138 -13.60 10.89 5.70
N PHE A 139 -12.80 10.89 4.61
CA PHE A 139 -13.20 10.41 3.29
C PHE A 139 -12.79 8.96 3.03
N SER A 140 -12.28 8.28 4.04
CA SER A 140 -11.76 6.91 3.94
C SER A 140 -12.33 6.00 5.03
N THR A 141 -12.21 4.70 4.81
CA THR A 141 -12.59 3.67 5.81
C THR A 141 -14.03 3.85 6.29
N THR A 142 -14.94 3.92 5.31
CA THR A 142 -16.39 4.13 5.56
C THR A 142 -16.99 3.00 6.40
N GLU A 143 -18.16 3.27 6.99
CA GLU A 143 -18.92 2.25 7.74
C GLU A 143 -19.20 1.00 6.90
N GLU A 144 -19.49 1.16 5.61
CA GLU A 144 -19.71 0.03 4.70
C GLU A 144 -18.42 -0.81 4.51
N PHE A 145 -17.26 -0.13 4.38
CA PHE A 145 -15.96 -0.79 4.31
C PHE A 145 -15.69 -1.59 5.59
N LEU A 146 -15.91 -1.00 6.76
CA LEU A 146 -15.74 -1.66 8.06
C LEU A 146 -16.71 -2.81 8.26
N ARG A 147 -17.96 -2.69 7.79
CA ARG A 147 -18.96 -3.75 7.88
C ARG A 147 -18.58 -4.99 7.06
N GLN A 148 -17.91 -4.81 5.93
CA GLN A 148 -17.43 -5.93 5.11
C GLN A 148 -16.13 -6.53 5.65
N THR A 149 -15.20 -5.70 6.12
CA THR A 149 -13.88 -6.14 6.58
C THR A 149 -13.86 -6.64 8.01
N LYS A 150 -14.69 -6.09 8.89
CA LYS A 150 -14.83 -6.47 10.32
C LYS A 150 -13.48 -6.76 10.99
N PRO A 151 -12.52 -5.84 10.95
CA PRO A 151 -11.18 -6.09 11.47
C PRO A 151 -11.21 -6.37 12.97
N GLU A 152 -10.42 -7.34 13.44
CA GLU A 152 -10.22 -7.57 14.88
C GLU A 152 -9.32 -6.50 15.49
N LEU A 153 -8.35 -5.99 14.71
CA LEU A 153 -7.47 -4.90 15.08
C LEU A 153 -7.36 -3.90 13.93
N ALA A 154 -7.63 -2.63 14.21
CA ALA A 154 -7.39 -1.52 13.28
C ALA A 154 -6.27 -0.61 13.80
N VAL A 155 -5.32 -0.27 12.94
CA VAL A 155 -4.18 0.60 13.27
C VAL A 155 -4.20 1.83 12.38
N ILE A 156 -4.14 3.01 13.03
CA ILE A 156 -4.04 4.31 12.36
C ILE A 156 -2.62 4.82 12.53
N SER A 157 -1.95 5.12 11.43
CA SER A 157 -0.64 5.76 11.42
C SER A 157 -0.82 7.24 11.08
N CYS A 158 -0.69 8.11 12.06
CA CYS A 158 -0.78 9.56 11.87
C CYS A 158 0.16 10.31 12.82
N ALA A 159 0.53 11.53 12.49
CA ALA A 159 1.28 12.38 13.40
C ALA A 159 0.35 12.93 14.50
N GLU A 160 0.84 12.99 15.74
CA GLU A 160 0.09 13.56 16.88
C GLU A 160 -0.39 15.00 16.61
N LYS A 161 0.47 15.79 15.94
CA LYS A 161 0.13 17.13 15.48
C LYS A 161 0.22 17.17 13.97
N ASN A 162 -0.91 17.19 13.31
CA ASN A 162 -1.01 17.32 11.87
C ASN A 162 -2.04 18.40 11.47
N ARG A 163 -1.83 18.99 10.30
CA ARG A 163 -2.70 20.08 9.78
C ARG A 163 -4.02 19.58 9.18
N TYR A 164 -4.15 18.27 9.00
CA TYR A 164 -5.30 17.66 8.33
C TYR A 164 -6.41 17.25 9.30
N GLY A 165 -6.14 17.26 10.61
CA GLY A 165 -7.09 16.80 11.63
C GLY A 165 -7.26 15.28 11.67
N HIS A 166 -6.24 14.54 11.22
CA HIS A 166 -6.26 13.07 11.27
C HIS A 166 -5.80 12.54 12.64
N PRO A 167 -6.37 11.43 13.14
CA PRO A 167 -7.55 10.76 12.61
C PRO A 167 -8.80 11.62 12.84
N HIS A 168 -9.74 11.59 11.89
CA HIS A 168 -10.99 12.33 12.03
C HIS A 168 -11.89 11.71 13.11
N GLU A 169 -12.56 12.56 13.89
CA GLU A 169 -13.35 12.13 15.05
C GLU A 169 -14.46 11.13 14.69
N ALA A 170 -15.09 11.32 13.53
CA ALA A 170 -16.15 10.42 13.05
C ALA A 170 -15.67 8.98 12.80
N LEU A 171 -14.38 8.78 12.59
CA LEU A 171 -13.82 7.44 12.44
C LEU A 171 -13.56 6.74 13.78
N LEU A 172 -13.47 7.50 14.87
CA LEU A 172 -13.17 7.00 16.21
C LEU A 172 -14.42 6.74 17.07
N SER A 173 -15.62 7.08 16.55
CA SER A 173 -16.90 7.04 17.28
C SER A 173 -17.71 5.73 17.13
#